data_25b9061901f936d76c5963d747f6ef8f
#
_entry.id   25b9061901f936d76c5963d747f6ef8f
#
_cell.length_a   1.000
_cell.length_b   1.000
_cell.length_c   1.000
_cell.angle_alpha   90.00
_cell.angle_beta   90.00
_cell.angle_gamma   90.00
#
_symmetry.space_group_name_H-M   'P 1'
#
loop_
_entity.id
_entity.type
_entity.pdbx_description
1 polymer ?
#
loop_
_entity_poly.entity_id
_entity_poly.type
_entity_poly.pdbx_seq_one_letter_code
_entity_poly.pdbx_strand_id
1 'polypeptide(L)'
;MKKIFLILTLLVFALSCGKKGGNGSTFTLNIVTEPSSIDPQITTDIPGGTVDELILEGLLRKDKTGKSVAGIAEKWEKSKDGLVWTFHLRDGVKWSNGDPVTANDFKAGWIRGLNPDTAGSNASMLFVIKNGEKYNAKKVSENEVGIKVIDDKTLQVTLESPIPYFDDLVTFKSFMPLNQKFYNKT
;
A
#
# COMPACT_ATOMS: atom_id res chain seq x y z
N MET A 1 -2.62 -68.10 -3.80
CA MET A 1 -1.50 -67.21 -4.08
C MET A 1 -1.90 -66.03 -5.02
N LYS A 2 -2.52 -66.28 -6.19
CA LYS A 2 -2.92 -65.19 -7.14
C LYS A 2 -3.87 -64.11 -6.55
N LYS A 3 -4.83 -64.53 -5.67
CA LYS A 3 -5.79 -63.58 -5.03
C LYS A 3 -5.12 -62.69 -3.98
N ILE A 4 -4.11 -63.20 -3.27
CA ILE A 4 -3.36 -62.43 -2.25
C ILE A 4 -2.44 -61.38 -2.94
N PHE A 5 -1.90 -61.71 -4.08
CA PHE A 5 -1.06 -60.82 -4.88
C PHE A 5 -1.89 -59.64 -5.44
N LEU A 6 -3.15 -59.92 -5.86
CA LEU A 6 -4.06 -58.88 -6.38
C LEU A 6 -4.48 -57.90 -5.29
N ILE A 7 -4.72 -58.39 -4.06
CA ILE A 7 -5.08 -57.51 -2.92
C ILE A 7 -3.90 -56.65 -2.46
N LEU A 8 -2.68 -57.23 -2.50
CA LEU A 8 -1.47 -56.47 -2.14
C LEU A 8 -1.16 -55.35 -3.15
N THR A 9 -1.39 -55.60 -4.46
CA THR A 9 -1.24 -54.56 -5.50
C THR A 9 -2.26 -53.46 -5.40
N LEU A 10 -3.50 -53.77 -5.02
CA LEU A 10 -4.55 -52.76 -4.79
C LEU A 10 -4.25 -51.86 -3.57
N LEU A 11 -3.65 -52.44 -2.52
CA LEU A 11 -3.27 -51.68 -1.31
C LEU A 11 -2.15 -50.67 -1.56
N VAL A 12 -1.19 -51.00 -2.46
CA VAL A 12 -0.08 -50.11 -2.83
C VAL A 12 -0.58 -48.87 -3.62
N PHE A 13 -1.61 -49.07 -4.46
CA PHE A 13 -2.23 -47.95 -5.19
C PHE A 13 -3.05 -46.99 -4.29
N ALA A 14 -3.64 -47.50 -3.20
CA ALA A 14 -4.41 -46.69 -2.27
C ALA A 14 -3.53 -45.76 -1.40
N LEU A 15 -2.25 -46.08 -1.22
CA LEU A 15 -1.29 -45.27 -0.44
C LEU A 15 -0.61 -44.15 -1.25
N SER A 16 -0.77 -44.13 -2.59
CA SER A 16 -0.09 -43.19 -3.50
C SER A 16 -0.82 -41.86 -3.66
N CYS A 17 -2.03 -41.64 -3.12
CA CYS A 17 -2.83 -40.42 -3.27
C CYS A 17 -2.81 -39.51 -2.05
N GLY A 18 -1.80 -39.58 -1.21
CA GLY A 18 -1.60 -38.65 -0.10
C GLY A 18 -0.79 -37.43 -0.49
N LYS A 19 -1.25 -36.55 -1.41
CA LYS A 19 -0.74 -35.18 -1.44
C LYS A 19 -1.07 -34.54 -0.10
N LYS A 20 -0.08 -34.39 0.77
CA LYS A 20 -0.14 -33.43 1.86
C LYS A 20 -0.33 -32.06 1.21
N GLY A 21 -1.59 -31.63 1.12
CA GLY A 21 -1.89 -30.22 0.84
C GLY A 21 -1.26 -29.43 1.97
N GLY A 22 -0.25 -28.62 1.64
CA GLY A 22 0.26 -27.62 2.57
C GLY A 22 -0.94 -26.76 3.03
N ASN A 23 -1.01 -26.42 4.30
CA ASN A 23 -2.03 -25.56 4.92
C ASN A 23 -1.95 -24.10 4.44
N GLY A 24 -1.55 -23.83 3.21
CA GLY A 24 -1.48 -22.53 2.60
C GLY A 24 -2.46 -22.42 1.45
N SER A 25 -3.37 -21.46 1.50
CA SER A 25 -4.17 -21.08 0.33
C SER A 25 -3.24 -20.41 -0.68
N THR A 26 -3.13 -20.98 -1.88
CA THR A 26 -2.39 -20.37 -2.99
C THR A 26 -3.38 -19.60 -3.86
N PHE A 27 -3.10 -18.32 -4.06
CA PHE A 27 -3.81 -17.49 -5.02
C PHE A 27 -2.89 -17.25 -6.23
N THR A 28 -3.40 -17.48 -7.43
CA THR A 28 -2.64 -17.24 -8.67
C THR A 28 -3.38 -16.18 -9.48
N LEU A 29 -2.69 -15.08 -9.79
CA LEU A 29 -3.19 -14.02 -10.63
C LEU A 29 -2.34 -13.92 -11.90
N ASN A 30 -3.00 -13.85 -13.06
CA ASN A 30 -2.33 -13.54 -14.31
C ASN A 30 -2.34 -12.02 -14.51
N ILE A 31 -1.17 -11.40 -14.48
CA ILE A 31 -0.96 -9.97 -14.72
C ILE A 31 -0.63 -9.62 -16.17
N VAL A 32 -0.72 -10.61 -17.08
CA VAL A 32 -0.58 -10.50 -18.55
C VAL A 32 0.85 -10.17 -19.01
N THR A 33 1.50 -9.17 -18.43
CA THR A 33 2.88 -8.74 -18.74
C THR A 33 3.66 -8.50 -17.46
N GLU A 34 4.98 -8.53 -17.57
CA GLU A 34 5.85 -8.15 -16.45
C GLU A 34 5.66 -6.67 -16.09
N PRO A 35 5.56 -6.31 -14.79
CA PRO A 35 5.52 -4.94 -14.34
C PRO A 35 6.87 -4.24 -14.61
N SER A 36 6.82 -2.97 -15.02
CA SER A 36 8.04 -2.15 -15.16
C SER A 36 8.67 -1.82 -13.80
N SER A 37 7.86 -1.74 -12.76
CA SER A 37 8.23 -1.52 -11.37
C SER A 37 7.12 -2.04 -10.46
N ILE A 38 7.49 -2.40 -9.22
CA ILE A 38 6.57 -2.65 -8.08
C ILE A 38 6.82 -1.65 -6.95
N ASP A 39 7.40 -0.51 -7.25
CA ASP A 39 7.58 0.62 -6.33
C ASP A 39 6.40 1.58 -6.51
N PRO A 40 5.49 1.72 -5.53
CA PRO A 40 4.24 2.44 -5.68
C PRO A 40 4.42 3.94 -5.99
N GLN A 41 5.56 4.54 -5.64
CA GLN A 41 5.87 5.93 -5.98
C GLN A 41 6.37 6.10 -7.43
N ILE A 42 6.81 5.01 -8.08
CA ILE A 42 7.38 5.02 -9.45
C ILE A 42 6.46 4.33 -10.45
N THR A 43 5.78 3.27 -10.03
CA THR A 43 4.93 2.42 -10.89
C THR A 43 3.88 3.24 -11.64
N THR A 44 3.85 3.08 -12.98
CA THR A 44 2.86 3.75 -13.85
C THR A 44 1.98 2.79 -14.63
N ASP A 45 2.43 1.56 -14.82
CA ASP A 45 1.68 0.55 -15.59
C ASP A 45 0.63 -0.19 -14.73
N ILE A 46 -0.32 -0.84 -15.42
CA ILE A 46 -1.40 -1.61 -14.79
C ILE A 46 -0.86 -2.86 -14.07
N PRO A 47 0.04 -3.68 -14.67
CA PRO A 47 0.59 -4.84 -13.99
C PRO A 47 1.26 -4.51 -12.65
N GLY A 48 2.12 -3.48 -12.63
CA GLY A 48 2.78 -3.03 -11.41
C GLY A 48 1.79 -2.49 -10.37
N GLY A 49 0.83 -1.65 -10.80
CA GLY A 49 -0.23 -1.16 -9.92
C GLY A 49 -1.08 -2.30 -9.32
N THR A 50 -1.36 -3.34 -10.09
CA THR A 50 -2.08 -4.53 -9.60
C THR A 50 -1.28 -5.27 -8.51
N VAL A 51 0.04 -5.40 -8.70
CA VAL A 51 0.92 -6.01 -7.68
C VAL A 51 0.96 -5.13 -6.43
N ASP A 52 1.13 -3.81 -6.58
CA ASP A 52 1.14 -2.85 -5.46
C ASP A 52 -0.14 -2.97 -4.61
N GLU A 53 -1.32 -3.03 -5.24
CA GLU A 53 -2.61 -3.18 -4.54
C GLU A 53 -2.76 -4.52 -3.81
N LEU A 54 -2.05 -5.57 -4.24
CA LEU A 54 -2.08 -6.89 -3.60
C LEU A 54 -1.14 -7.00 -2.40
N ILE A 55 -0.02 -6.27 -2.41
CA ILE A 55 1.04 -6.40 -1.39
C ILE A 55 1.09 -5.24 -0.42
N LEU A 56 0.45 -4.11 -0.74
CA LEU A 56 0.42 -2.90 0.09
C LEU A 56 -1.02 -2.54 0.49
N GLU A 57 -1.15 -1.86 1.60
CA GLU A 57 -2.41 -1.25 2.03
C GLU A 57 -2.20 0.23 2.34
N GLY A 58 -3.05 1.09 1.79
CA GLY A 58 -3.04 2.54 2.04
C GLY A 58 -3.76 2.93 3.33
N LEU A 59 -3.83 4.24 3.59
CA LEU A 59 -4.68 4.78 4.67
C LEU A 59 -6.12 4.32 4.49
N LEU A 60 -6.65 4.47 3.28
CA LEU A 60 -7.97 4.00 2.88
C LEU A 60 -7.84 3.05 1.70
N ARG A 61 -8.87 2.28 1.43
CA ARG A 61 -8.97 1.36 0.30
C ARG A 61 -10.35 1.42 -0.32
N LYS A 62 -10.50 0.94 -1.55
CA LYS A 62 -11.81 0.78 -2.18
C LYS A 62 -12.45 -0.55 -1.78
N ASP A 63 -13.74 -0.52 -1.48
CA ASP A 63 -14.53 -1.73 -1.36
C ASP A 63 -15.02 -2.22 -2.74
N LYS A 64 -15.75 -3.35 -2.76
CA LYS A 64 -16.30 -3.94 -3.99
C LYS A 64 -17.29 -3.05 -4.75
N THR A 65 -17.77 -1.97 -4.13
CA THR A 65 -18.69 -1.00 -4.73
C THR A 65 -17.96 0.26 -5.23
N GLY A 66 -16.64 0.35 -5.01
CA GLY A 66 -15.82 1.51 -5.34
C GLY A 66 -15.84 2.61 -4.29
N LYS A 67 -16.46 2.37 -3.12
CA LYS A 67 -16.50 3.33 -2.01
C LYS A 67 -15.20 3.29 -1.22
N SER A 68 -14.70 4.45 -0.80
CA SER A 68 -13.56 4.55 0.12
C SER A 68 -13.96 4.08 1.51
N VAL A 69 -13.19 3.14 2.05
CA VAL A 69 -13.39 2.53 3.37
C VAL A 69 -12.06 2.46 4.12
N ALA A 70 -12.13 2.17 5.42
CA ALA A 70 -10.96 2.01 6.27
C ALA A 70 -9.97 0.98 5.70
N GLY A 71 -8.70 1.39 5.63
CA GLY A 71 -7.54 0.57 5.36
C GLY A 71 -6.66 0.50 6.61
N ILE A 72 -5.42 1.01 6.53
CA ILE A 72 -4.55 1.16 7.70
C ILE A 72 -5.09 2.24 8.66
N ALA A 73 -5.73 3.30 8.15
CA ALA A 73 -6.48 4.21 9.00
C ALA A 73 -7.85 3.59 9.35
N GLU A 74 -8.13 3.44 10.63
CA GLU A 74 -9.44 3.01 11.13
C GLU A 74 -10.47 4.14 11.18
N LYS A 75 -9.99 5.37 11.29
CA LYS A 75 -10.82 6.58 11.40
C LYS A 75 -10.11 7.75 10.72
N TRP A 76 -10.90 8.63 10.11
CA TRP A 76 -10.42 9.91 9.59
C TRP A 76 -11.48 10.97 9.74
N GLU A 77 -11.03 12.21 9.77
CA GLU A 77 -11.88 13.39 9.91
C GLU A 77 -11.30 14.56 9.12
N LYS A 78 -12.17 15.47 8.72
CA LYS A 78 -11.78 16.70 8.03
C LYS A 78 -12.26 17.94 8.77
N SER A 79 -11.49 19.01 8.70
CA SER A 79 -11.86 20.31 9.22
C SER A 79 -13.09 20.88 8.50
N LYS A 80 -13.77 21.84 9.13
CA LYS A 80 -14.98 22.48 8.57
C LYS A 80 -14.73 23.17 7.23
N ASP A 81 -13.55 23.71 7.02
CA ASP A 81 -13.12 24.34 5.76
C ASP A 81 -12.64 23.34 4.71
N GLY A 82 -12.54 22.04 5.07
CA GLY A 82 -12.12 20.97 4.17
C GLY A 82 -10.62 20.96 3.85
N LEU A 83 -9.81 21.80 4.51
CA LEU A 83 -8.38 21.92 4.23
C LEU A 83 -7.52 20.92 5.01
N VAL A 84 -7.91 20.55 6.22
CA VAL A 84 -7.11 19.67 7.08
C VAL A 84 -7.81 18.35 7.25
N TRP A 85 -7.07 17.27 6.96
CA TRP A 85 -7.51 15.89 7.15
C TRP A 85 -6.62 15.22 8.19
N THR A 86 -7.23 14.51 9.13
CA THR A 86 -6.53 13.77 10.17
C THR A 86 -6.89 12.30 10.09
N PHE A 87 -5.89 11.43 9.97
CA PHE A 87 -6.04 9.99 9.88
C PHE A 87 -5.48 9.33 11.13
N HIS A 88 -6.27 8.41 11.72
CA HIS A 88 -5.88 7.64 12.90
C HIS A 88 -5.62 6.20 12.48
N LEU A 89 -4.39 5.72 12.66
CA LEU A 89 -3.99 4.39 12.25
C LEU A 89 -4.42 3.35 13.28
N ARG A 90 -4.92 2.22 12.80
CA ARG A 90 -5.29 1.08 13.65
C ARG A 90 -4.06 0.47 14.34
N ASP A 91 -4.26 -0.17 15.48
CA ASP A 91 -3.20 -0.84 16.21
C ASP A 91 -2.74 -2.14 15.55
N GLY A 92 -1.52 -2.56 15.86
CA GLY A 92 -0.99 -3.87 15.51
C GLY A 92 -0.61 -4.07 14.05
N VAL A 93 -0.70 -3.04 13.20
CA VAL A 93 -0.27 -3.13 11.79
C VAL A 93 1.25 -3.20 11.71
N LYS A 94 1.74 -4.17 10.93
CA LYS A 94 3.16 -4.42 10.75
C LYS A 94 3.52 -4.62 9.29
N TRP A 95 4.71 -4.22 8.95
CA TRP A 95 5.40 -4.63 7.74
C TRP A 95 5.71 -6.14 7.75
N SER A 96 5.97 -6.73 6.59
CA SER A 96 6.32 -8.15 6.46
C SER A 96 7.60 -8.54 7.23
N ASN A 97 8.49 -7.60 7.48
CA ASN A 97 9.70 -7.78 8.30
C ASN A 97 9.45 -7.65 9.81
N GLY A 98 8.20 -7.40 10.24
CA GLY A 98 7.79 -7.27 11.63
C GLY A 98 7.89 -5.85 12.22
N ASP A 99 8.45 -4.89 11.49
CA ASP A 99 8.46 -3.48 11.93
C ASP A 99 7.03 -2.94 12.04
N PRO A 100 6.69 -2.08 13.01
CA PRO A 100 5.38 -1.44 13.06
C PRO A 100 5.19 -0.49 11.88
N VAL A 101 3.98 -0.42 11.34
CA VAL A 101 3.57 0.63 10.41
C VAL A 101 3.16 1.86 11.20
N THR A 102 3.71 3.00 10.85
CA THR A 102 3.50 4.28 11.54
C THR A 102 3.11 5.40 10.58
N ALA A 103 2.66 6.52 11.12
CA ALA A 103 2.39 7.74 10.35
C ALA A 103 3.65 8.28 9.64
N ASN A 104 4.85 7.99 10.19
CA ASN A 104 6.12 8.34 9.53
C ASN A 104 6.31 7.60 8.20
N ASP A 105 5.86 6.36 8.09
CA ASP A 105 5.99 5.59 6.85
C ASP A 105 5.13 6.18 5.73
N PHE A 106 3.95 6.71 6.05
CA PHE A 106 3.11 7.45 5.10
C PHE A 106 3.75 8.77 4.70
N LYS A 107 4.24 9.55 5.68
CA LYS A 107 4.97 10.78 5.37
C LYS A 107 6.16 10.48 4.46
N ALA A 108 6.96 9.48 4.78
CA ALA A 108 8.14 9.09 3.99
C ALA A 108 7.77 8.72 2.55
N GLY A 109 6.72 7.89 2.35
CA GLY A 109 6.24 7.51 1.02
C GLY A 109 5.79 8.71 0.19
N TRP A 110 5.01 9.61 0.80
CA TRP A 110 4.45 10.76 0.09
C TRP A 110 5.51 11.83 -0.23
N ILE A 111 6.43 12.10 0.70
CA ILE A 111 7.56 12.99 0.45
C ILE A 111 8.48 12.43 -0.64
N ARG A 112 8.73 11.11 -0.62
CA ARG A 112 9.49 10.46 -1.69
C ARG A 112 8.78 10.57 -3.04
N GLY A 113 7.44 10.36 -3.08
CA GLY A 113 6.63 10.55 -4.28
C GLY A 113 6.63 11.97 -4.83
N LEU A 114 6.74 12.97 -3.95
CA LEU A 114 6.88 14.38 -4.29
C LEU A 114 8.31 14.78 -4.68
N ASN A 115 9.33 14.00 -4.28
CA ASN A 115 10.72 14.36 -4.53
C ASN A 115 11.03 14.26 -6.04
N PRO A 116 11.48 15.33 -6.71
CA PRO A 116 11.79 15.32 -8.14
C PRO A 116 12.91 14.33 -8.48
N ASP A 117 13.81 14.04 -7.54
CA ASP A 117 14.91 13.11 -7.74
C ASP A 117 14.46 11.63 -7.74
N THR A 118 13.25 11.34 -7.26
CA THR A 118 12.61 10.02 -7.39
C THR A 118 12.14 9.74 -8.81
N ALA A 119 11.93 10.78 -9.62
CA ALA A 119 11.43 10.70 -10.99
C ALA A 119 10.09 9.94 -11.14
N GLY A 120 9.27 9.97 -10.12
CA GLY A 120 7.93 9.34 -10.13
C GLY A 120 6.97 10.13 -11.00
N SER A 121 6.47 9.52 -12.09
CA SER A 121 5.55 10.18 -13.04
C SER A 121 4.21 10.58 -12.42
N ASN A 122 3.87 10.07 -11.24
CA ASN A 122 2.60 10.34 -10.55
C ASN A 122 2.71 11.41 -9.45
N ALA A 123 3.82 12.13 -9.34
CA ALA A 123 4.02 13.19 -8.34
C ALA A 123 2.88 14.23 -8.33
N SER A 124 2.31 14.55 -9.50
CA SER A 124 1.21 15.51 -9.65
C SER A 124 -0.06 15.12 -8.86
N MET A 125 -0.29 13.84 -8.58
CA MET A 125 -1.40 13.42 -7.73
C MET A 125 -1.26 13.91 -6.28
N LEU A 126 -0.02 14.13 -5.82
CA LEU A 126 0.29 14.63 -4.48
C LEU A 126 0.34 16.17 -4.41
N PHE A 127 0.22 16.88 -5.56
CA PHE A 127 0.22 18.36 -5.58
C PHE A 127 -0.99 18.98 -4.91
N VAL A 128 -2.02 18.20 -4.63
CA VAL A 128 -3.16 18.59 -3.81
C VAL A 128 -2.77 18.91 -2.37
N ILE A 129 -1.64 18.38 -1.90
CA ILE A 129 -1.08 18.64 -0.56
C ILE A 129 -0.41 20.03 -0.58
N LYS A 130 -0.66 20.82 0.45
CA LYS A 130 -0.08 22.16 0.61
C LYS A 130 1.43 22.13 0.35
N ASN A 131 1.90 23.03 -0.51
CA ASN A 131 3.28 23.13 -0.95
C ASN A 131 3.86 21.88 -1.66
N GLY A 132 3.06 20.88 -2.00
CA GLY A 132 3.54 19.67 -2.68
C GLY A 132 4.18 19.98 -4.03
N GLU A 133 3.52 20.77 -4.88
CA GLU A 133 4.07 21.22 -6.16
C GLU A 133 5.32 22.07 -5.99
N LYS A 134 5.33 22.98 -4.99
CA LYS A 134 6.49 23.83 -4.72
C LYS A 134 7.71 23.02 -4.27
N TYR A 135 7.50 21.99 -3.46
CA TYR A 135 8.56 21.07 -3.05
C TYR A 135 9.09 20.27 -4.25
N ASN A 136 8.21 19.73 -5.08
CA ASN A 136 8.60 19.05 -6.30
C ASN A 136 9.41 19.97 -7.25
N ALA A 137 9.08 21.27 -7.30
CA ALA A 137 9.81 22.28 -8.05
C ALA A 137 11.08 22.81 -7.33
N LYS A 138 11.49 22.22 -6.21
CA LYS A 138 12.66 22.64 -5.37
C LYS A 138 12.56 24.08 -4.86
N LYS A 139 11.34 24.63 -4.69
CA LYS A 139 11.11 26.01 -4.22
C LYS A 139 10.93 26.14 -2.71
N VAL A 140 10.62 25.04 -2.04
CA VAL A 140 10.45 24.95 -0.57
C VAL A 140 11.08 23.67 -0.05
N SER A 141 11.35 23.61 1.25
CA SER A 141 11.88 22.44 1.93
C SER A 141 10.79 21.40 2.24
N GLU A 142 11.17 20.15 2.50
CA GLU A 142 10.27 19.07 2.93
C GLU A 142 9.40 19.46 4.14
N ASN A 143 9.96 20.21 5.09
CA ASN A 143 9.27 20.59 6.31
C ASN A 143 8.12 21.59 6.09
N GLU A 144 8.05 22.20 4.91
CA GLU A 144 6.98 23.15 4.53
C GLU A 144 5.82 22.47 3.81
N VAL A 145 5.98 21.18 3.44
CA VAL A 145 4.93 20.37 2.84
C VAL A 145 3.85 20.08 3.89
N GLY A 146 2.59 20.16 3.51
CA GLY A 146 1.44 20.01 4.39
C GLY A 146 1.22 18.59 4.94
N ILE A 147 2.27 17.87 5.31
CA ILE A 147 2.22 16.51 5.88
C ILE A 147 2.85 16.57 7.27
N LYS A 148 2.03 16.37 8.31
CA LYS A 148 2.47 16.42 9.70
C LYS A 148 2.20 15.10 10.41
N VAL A 149 3.23 14.49 10.96
CA VAL A 149 3.11 13.39 11.92
C VAL A 149 2.87 14.01 13.29
N ILE A 150 1.70 13.74 13.87
CA ILE A 150 1.35 14.20 15.23
C ILE A 150 1.96 13.24 16.25
N ASP A 151 1.79 11.95 15.99
CA ASP A 151 2.38 10.82 16.72
C ASP A 151 2.47 9.60 15.77
N ASP A 152 2.96 8.47 16.26
CA ASP A 152 3.13 7.25 15.43
C ASP A 152 1.83 6.74 14.82
N LYS A 153 0.68 7.13 15.35
CA LYS A 153 -0.64 6.67 14.89
C LYS A 153 -1.50 7.77 14.28
N THR A 154 -1.03 9.00 14.26
CA THR A 154 -1.84 10.14 13.79
C THR A 154 -1.10 10.93 12.72
N LEU A 155 -1.63 10.86 11.50
CA LEU A 155 -1.17 11.65 10.36
C LEU A 155 -2.14 12.78 10.07
N GLN A 156 -1.64 14.00 10.00
CA GLN A 156 -2.42 15.17 9.60
C GLN A 156 -1.92 15.70 8.27
N VAL A 157 -2.85 15.99 7.36
CA VAL A 157 -2.56 16.47 6.01
C VAL A 157 -3.29 17.78 5.78
N THR A 158 -2.56 18.79 5.36
CA THR A 158 -3.13 20.09 4.94
C THR A 158 -3.11 20.13 3.42
N LEU A 159 -4.25 20.46 2.82
CA LEU A 159 -4.40 20.58 1.36
C LEU A 159 -4.13 22.02 0.90
N GLU A 160 -3.78 22.18 -0.38
CA GLU A 160 -3.61 23.49 -1.03
C GLU A 160 -4.96 24.20 -1.20
N SER A 161 -6.02 23.43 -1.46
CA SER A 161 -7.41 23.89 -1.55
C SER A 161 -8.37 22.79 -1.06
N PRO A 162 -9.61 23.12 -0.67
CA PRO A 162 -10.56 22.09 -0.23
C PRO A 162 -10.89 21.13 -1.37
N ILE A 163 -10.70 19.84 -1.14
CA ILE A 163 -11.00 18.78 -2.11
C ILE A 163 -11.97 17.79 -1.46
N PRO A 164 -13.23 17.72 -1.92
CA PRO A 164 -14.25 16.87 -1.30
C PRO A 164 -13.98 15.37 -1.45
N TYR A 165 -13.19 14.97 -2.44
CA TYR A 165 -12.85 13.58 -2.79
C TYR A 165 -11.40 13.21 -2.39
N PHE A 166 -10.81 13.87 -1.41
CA PHE A 166 -9.44 13.54 -0.96
C PHE A 166 -9.34 12.13 -0.36
N ASP A 167 -10.40 11.65 0.29
CA ASP A 167 -10.53 10.27 0.75
C ASP A 167 -10.45 9.24 -0.40
N ASP A 168 -10.92 9.60 -1.59
CA ASP A 168 -10.73 8.77 -2.79
C ASP A 168 -9.28 8.81 -3.27
N LEU A 169 -8.65 9.98 -3.26
CA LEU A 169 -7.25 10.11 -3.70
C LEU A 169 -6.29 9.28 -2.86
N VAL A 170 -6.45 9.25 -1.53
CA VAL A 170 -5.55 8.50 -0.66
C VAL A 170 -5.67 6.96 -0.79
N THR A 171 -6.61 6.47 -1.60
CA THR A 171 -6.67 5.04 -1.96
C THR A 171 -5.71 4.67 -3.10
N PHE A 172 -5.15 5.64 -3.82
CA PHE A 172 -4.25 5.39 -4.95
C PHE A 172 -2.85 4.98 -4.48
N LYS A 173 -2.17 4.20 -5.33
CA LYS A 173 -0.81 3.68 -5.07
C LYS A 173 0.21 4.78 -4.74
N SER A 174 0.09 5.98 -5.33
CA SER A 174 0.98 7.12 -5.03
C SER A 174 0.93 7.56 -3.56
N PHE A 175 -0.13 7.20 -2.83
CA PHE A 175 -0.31 7.48 -1.41
C PHE A 175 0.03 6.30 -0.50
N MET A 176 0.65 5.23 -1.02
CA MET A 176 1.08 4.09 -0.21
C MET A 176 2.25 4.46 0.69
N PRO A 177 2.36 3.79 1.85
CA PRO A 177 3.45 4.02 2.78
C PRO A 177 4.77 3.44 2.27
N LEU A 178 5.89 3.93 2.82
CA LEU A 178 7.24 3.43 2.62
C LEU A 178 7.83 3.04 3.99
N ASN A 179 8.32 1.80 4.14
CA ASN A 179 9.09 1.44 5.33
C ASN A 179 10.43 2.21 5.33
N GLN A 180 10.42 3.40 5.92
CA GLN A 180 11.58 4.27 5.94
C GLN A 180 12.80 3.63 6.60
N LYS A 181 12.58 2.87 7.67
CA LYS A 181 13.65 2.18 8.40
C LYS A 181 14.34 1.11 7.54
N PHE A 182 13.58 0.41 6.71
CA PHE A 182 14.14 -0.56 5.77
C PHE A 182 14.82 0.14 4.59
N TYR A 183 14.16 1.12 3.99
CA TYR A 183 14.66 1.89 2.84
C TYR A 183 16.00 2.58 3.12
N ASN A 184 16.20 3.12 4.31
CA ASN A 184 17.45 3.78 4.69
C ASN A 184 18.62 2.81 4.93
N LYS A 185 18.39 1.48 4.89
CA LYS A 185 19.43 0.44 5.05
C LYS A 185 19.90 -0.14 3.71
N THR A 186 19.14 0.11 2.65
CA THR A 186 19.43 -0.37 1.28
C THR A 186 20.05 0.72 0.43
#